data_64423f90c242df6df21325640f017e55
#
_entry.id   64423f90c242df6df21325640f017e55
#
_cell.length_a   1.000
_cell.length_b   1.000
_cell.length_c   1.000
_cell.angle_alpha   90.00
_cell.angle_beta   90.00
_cell.angle_gamma   90.00
#
_symmetry.space_group_name_H-M   'P 1'
#
loop_
_entity.id
_entity.type
_entity.pdbx_description
1 polymer ?
#
loop_
_entity_poly.entity_id
_entity_poly.type
_entity_poly.pdbx_seq_one_letter_code
_entity_poly.pdbx_strand_id
1 'polypeptide(L)'
;MTILPTLKSLTIAAAILASTSVFAFAKDVTISVWAGGTGPNDVYRLDAIEIAAQQLQREAALKGEDLKITVEKKPYSAWEDFKQALTLAAEAKTAPNIVVSGHEDIAPWSQSGLIVPIEDYVDLDSWPLNGIYENLLKIASYNGTVYGIPQDAESRPMFFWKPYMKAIGYSDADLDALPQNVQDGKYTMKNLLEDAKKMQDKGLVQPGYGFYPRTSNGPDYWQFYTSFGGTMEEGGKLVFDKAAMTRTYQFFADAVKSGVTKKNHIGMPGDQWWKEVATGKAGIWDGGTWHYARLVNQEGLKDFFGNVIFTLIPAGEGGKANTLTHPLVYLLTAGHDKEDTDIAAKLITIASEPRINALHAVKSAHLGISEAESEVDFYSADRWTREATERLLPHANAMPNNSDFGTYWNIMWKNLEASWTGAKTVDAAIGDAESELKSTLGDKIVIR
;
A
#
# COMPACT_ATOMS: atom_id res chain seq x y z
N MET A 1 -96.08 42.61 -21.76
CA MET A 1 -95.41 42.43 -20.45
C MET A 1 -94.24 41.53 -20.68
N THR A 2 -93.07 42.10 -20.94
CA THR A 2 -91.87 41.42 -21.44
C THR A 2 -90.84 41.45 -20.37
N ILE A 3 -90.37 40.34 -19.91
CA ILE A 3 -89.31 40.22 -18.91
C ILE A 3 -88.02 39.78 -19.63
N LEU A 4 -87.05 40.60 -19.66
CA LEU A 4 -85.67 40.29 -20.10
C LEU A 4 -84.91 39.47 -19.02
N PRO A 5 -84.05 38.51 -19.36
CA PRO A 5 -83.13 37.91 -18.42
C PRO A 5 -81.75 38.61 -18.46
N THR A 6 -81.23 38.86 -17.30
CA THR A 6 -79.90 39.45 -17.02
C THR A 6 -78.83 38.44 -17.35
N LEU A 7 -77.84 38.83 -18.19
CA LEU A 7 -76.59 38.14 -18.40
C LEU A 7 -75.67 38.35 -17.17
N LYS A 8 -75.28 37.21 -16.59
CA LYS A 8 -74.10 37.18 -15.63
C LYS A 8 -72.80 36.97 -16.37
N SER A 9 -71.94 38.00 -16.31
CA SER A 9 -70.61 37.92 -16.79
C SER A 9 -69.75 36.99 -15.91
N LEU A 10 -69.23 35.92 -16.52
CA LEU A 10 -68.21 35.02 -15.93
C LEU A 10 -66.82 35.65 -16.21
N THR A 11 -66.19 36.14 -15.16
CA THR A 11 -64.77 36.55 -15.23
C THR A 11 -63.87 35.35 -15.01
N ILE A 12 -63.20 34.86 -16.08
CA ILE A 12 -62.18 33.83 -15.99
C ILE A 12 -60.88 34.49 -15.55
N ALA A 13 -60.47 34.23 -14.32
CA ALA A 13 -59.13 34.57 -13.83
C ALA A 13 -58.11 33.56 -14.35
N ALA A 14 -57.33 33.90 -15.36
CA ALA A 14 -56.18 33.14 -15.79
C ALA A 14 -55.06 33.28 -14.74
N ALA A 15 -54.85 32.25 -13.92
CA ALA A 15 -53.65 32.14 -13.08
C ALA A 15 -52.44 31.80 -13.94
N ILE A 16 -51.58 32.77 -14.18
CA ILE A 16 -50.26 32.55 -14.78
C ILE A 16 -49.38 31.97 -13.69
N LEU A 17 -49.19 30.63 -13.75
CA LEU A 17 -48.12 29.96 -13.03
C LEU A 17 -46.79 30.45 -13.64
N ALA A 18 -46.16 31.42 -13.03
CA ALA A 18 -44.78 31.75 -13.29
C ALA A 18 -43.92 30.60 -12.72
N SER A 19 -43.57 29.64 -13.57
CA SER A 19 -42.51 28.68 -13.28
C SER A 19 -41.22 29.48 -13.18
N THR A 20 -40.81 29.84 -11.97
CA THR A 20 -39.46 30.26 -11.70
C THR A 20 -38.54 29.09 -11.99
N SER A 21 -37.98 29.04 -13.21
CA SER A 21 -36.84 28.23 -13.51
C SER A 21 -35.72 28.75 -12.61
N VAL A 22 -35.46 28.05 -11.53
CA VAL A 22 -34.22 28.19 -10.80
C VAL A 22 -33.14 27.75 -11.80
N PHE A 23 -32.48 28.71 -12.43
CA PHE A 23 -31.27 28.43 -13.14
C PHE A 23 -30.27 27.97 -12.09
N ALA A 24 -30.10 26.62 -11.95
CA ALA A 24 -28.95 26.08 -11.29
C ALA A 24 -27.74 26.57 -12.10
N PHE A 25 -26.92 27.42 -11.50
CA PHE A 25 -25.66 27.78 -12.11
C PHE A 25 -24.86 26.49 -12.27
N ALA A 26 -24.42 26.21 -13.50
CA ALA A 26 -23.50 25.14 -13.77
C ALA A 26 -22.25 25.34 -12.91
N LYS A 27 -21.94 24.37 -12.09
CA LYS A 27 -20.77 24.41 -11.24
C LYS A 27 -19.65 23.62 -11.89
N ASP A 28 -18.65 24.31 -12.42
CA ASP A 28 -17.44 23.70 -12.97
C ASP A 28 -16.34 23.69 -11.89
N VAL A 29 -15.86 22.50 -11.54
CA VAL A 29 -14.81 22.29 -10.54
C VAL A 29 -13.67 21.49 -11.14
N THR A 30 -12.44 21.88 -10.87
CA THR A 30 -11.25 21.11 -11.24
C THR A 30 -10.59 20.55 -9.99
N ILE A 31 -10.46 19.24 -9.91
CA ILE A 31 -9.79 18.54 -8.82
C ILE A 31 -8.51 17.89 -9.38
N SER A 32 -7.39 18.34 -8.87
CA SER A 32 -6.09 17.77 -9.19
C SER A 32 -5.72 16.64 -8.24
N VAL A 33 -5.23 15.52 -8.78
CA VAL A 33 -4.83 14.35 -8.01
C VAL A 33 -3.46 13.83 -8.47
N TRP A 34 -2.54 13.69 -7.53
CA TRP A 34 -1.18 13.19 -7.79
C TRP A 34 -0.92 11.90 -7.05
N ALA A 35 -0.13 11.00 -7.64
CA ALA A 35 0.31 9.76 -7.00
C ALA A 35 1.76 9.43 -7.34
N GLY A 36 2.49 8.94 -6.34
CA GLY A 36 3.83 8.39 -6.51
C GLY A 36 3.81 6.90 -6.88
N GLY A 37 4.96 6.37 -7.33
CA GLY A 37 5.17 4.95 -7.59
C GLY A 37 4.27 4.36 -8.68
N THR A 38 3.76 5.18 -9.61
CA THR A 38 2.83 4.74 -10.62
C THR A 38 3.54 4.10 -11.82
N GLY A 39 3.28 2.82 -12.00
CA GLY A 39 3.62 2.08 -13.22
C GLY A 39 2.39 1.84 -14.10
N PRO A 40 2.52 1.08 -15.19
CA PRO A 40 1.38 0.77 -16.09
C PRO A 40 0.20 0.08 -15.37
N ASN A 41 0.44 -0.67 -14.30
CA ASN A 41 -0.62 -1.32 -13.53
C ASN A 41 -1.15 -0.44 -12.38
N ASP A 42 -0.49 0.68 -12.08
CA ASP A 42 -0.82 1.52 -10.93
C ASP A 42 -1.53 2.83 -11.32
N VAL A 43 -1.81 3.05 -12.60
CA VAL A 43 -2.61 4.19 -13.08
C VAL A 43 -4.02 4.19 -12.48
N TYR A 44 -4.54 3.02 -12.11
CA TYR A 44 -5.83 2.85 -11.46
C TYR A 44 -5.94 3.58 -10.11
N ARG A 45 -4.81 3.93 -9.48
CA ARG A 45 -4.78 4.79 -8.28
C ARG A 45 -5.47 6.12 -8.51
N LEU A 46 -5.26 6.71 -9.67
CA LEU A 46 -5.84 7.99 -10.06
C LEU A 46 -7.21 7.80 -10.72
N ASP A 47 -7.41 6.70 -11.42
CA ASP A 47 -8.66 6.40 -12.14
C ASP A 47 -9.85 6.21 -11.19
N ALA A 48 -9.64 5.74 -9.97
CA ALA A 48 -10.69 5.63 -8.96
C ALA A 48 -11.33 6.99 -8.65
N ILE A 49 -10.55 8.06 -8.57
CA ILE A 49 -11.06 9.43 -8.36
C ILE A 49 -11.84 9.92 -9.58
N GLU A 50 -11.39 9.60 -10.80
CA GLU A 50 -12.13 9.94 -12.03
C GLU A 50 -13.47 9.20 -12.11
N ILE A 51 -13.51 7.91 -11.74
CA ILE A 51 -14.75 7.14 -11.65
C ILE A 51 -15.69 7.74 -10.61
N ALA A 52 -15.16 8.13 -9.45
CA ALA A 52 -15.90 8.80 -8.39
C ALA A 52 -16.49 10.15 -8.88
N ALA A 53 -15.73 10.94 -9.63
CA ALA A 53 -16.21 12.20 -10.20
C ALA A 53 -17.37 11.97 -11.19
N GLN A 54 -17.25 10.96 -12.06
CA GLN A 54 -18.34 10.59 -12.96
C GLN A 54 -19.59 10.12 -12.22
N GLN A 55 -19.43 9.39 -11.10
CA GLN A 55 -20.55 8.99 -10.27
C GLN A 55 -21.22 10.19 -9.62
N LEU A 56 -20.45 11.07 -8.98
CA LEU A 56 -20.95 12.27 -8.32
C LEU A 56 -21.70 13.20 -9.29
N GLN A 57 -21.18 13.39 -10.51
CA GLN A 57 -21.89 14.15 -11.55
C GLN A 57 -23.24 13.52 -11.95
N ARG A 58 -23.29 12.19 -12.06
CA ARG A 58 -24.57 11.49 -12.33
C ARG A 58 -25.56 11.66 -11.17
N GLU A 59 -25.10 11.58 -9.93
CA GLU A 59 -25.94 11.77 -8.75
C GLU A 59 -26.48 13.22 -8.67
N ALA A 60 -25.64 14.21 -8.97
CA ALA A 60 -26.04 15.62 -9.06
C ALA A 60 -27.09 15.84 -10.15
N ALA A 61 -26.90 15.29 -11.34
CA ALA A 61 -27.83 15.39 -12.44
C ALA A 61 -29.20 14.76 -12.10
N LEU A 62 -29.22 13.63 -11.36
CA LEU A 62 -30.50 13.03 -10.88
C LEU A 62 -31.24 13.92 -9.89
N LYS A 63 -30.54 14.83 -9.18
CA LYS A 63 -31.14 15.83 -8.29
C LYS A 63 -31.50 17.14 -9.00
N GLY A 64 -31.22 17.24 -10.31
CA GLY A 64 -31.42 18.45 -11.11
C GLY A 64 -30.34 19.51 -10.93
N GLU A 65 -29.17 19.12 -10.39
CA GLU A 65 -27.98 19.96 -10.21
C GLU A 65 -27.06 19.83 -11.43
N ASP A 66 -26.52 20.94 -11.93
CA ASP A 66 -25.56 20.96 -13.03
C ASP A 66 -24.14 21.07 -12.44
N LEU A 67 -23.55 19.90 -12.14
CA LEU A 67 -22.20 19.78 -11.60
C LEU A 67 -21.27 19.15 -12.66
N LYS A 68 -20.19 19.85 -12.99
CA LYS A 68 -19.13 19.33 -13.86
C LYS A 68 -17.83 19.30 -13.09
N ILE A 69 -17.22 18.11 -12.99
CA ILE A 69 -15.93 17.90 -12.33
C ILE A 69 -14.91 17.46 -13.36
N THR A 70 -13.82 18.19 -13.45
CA THR A 70 -12.63 17.80 -14.22
C THR A 70 -11.58 17.25 -13.28
N VAL A 71 -11.10 16.03 -13.50
CA VAL A 71 -10.03 15.43 -12.72
C VAL A 71 -8.71 15.54 -13.47
N GLU A 72 -7.77 16.31 -12.93
CA GLU A 72 -6.41 16.45 -13.46
C GLU A 72 -5.48 15.45 -12.78
N LYS A 73 -5.13 14.38 -13.49
CA LYS A 73 -4.30 13.28 -12.97
C LYS A 73 -2.83 13.51 -13.29
N LYS A 74 -1.95 13.41 -12.28
CA LYS A 74 -0.50 13.47 -12.45
C LYS A 74 0.20 12.29 -11.79
N PRO A 75 0.54 11.25 -12.57
CA PRO A 75 1.32 10.13 -12.08
C PRO A 75 2.81 10.45 -12.06
N TYR A 76 3.51 9.92 -11.05
CA TYR A 76 4.97 9.93 -10.93
C TYR A 76 5.47 8.50 -10.80
N SER A 77 6.42 8.09 -11.63
CA SER A 77 6.99 6.74 -11.55
C SER A 77 7.94 6.55 -10.37
N ALA A 78 8.67 7.60 -9.98
CA ALA A 78 9.57 7.58 -8.83
C ALA A 78 8.94 8.29 -7.62
N TRP A 79 9.09 7.70 -6.45
CA TRP A 79 8.59 8.25 -5.18
C TRP A 79 9.31 9.54 -4.80
N GLU A 80 10.63 9.60 -5.00
CA GLU A 80 11.44 10.78 -4.70
C GLU A 80 11.02 11.99 -5.53
N ASP A 81 10.81 11.80 -6.84
CA ASP A 81 10.36 12.87 -7.75
C ASP A 81 8.97 13.38 -7.34
N PHE A 82 8.08 12.46 -6.94
CA PHE A 82 6.76 12.82 -6.44
C PHE A 82 6.84 13.66 -5.16
N LYS A 83 7.56 13.19 -4.14
CA LYS A 83 7.68 13.88 -2.84
C LYS A 83 8.36 15.24 -2.99
N GLN A 84 9.38 15.33 -3.83
CA GLN A 84 10.04 16.59 -4.15
C GLN A 84 9.10 17.57 -4.87
N ALA A 85 8.39 17.10 -5.89
CA ALA A 85 7.44 17.92 -6.63
C ALA A 85 6.30 18.42 -5.74
N LEU A 86 5.78 17.58 -4.84
CA LEU A 86 4.73 17.95 -3.90
C LEU A 86 5.22 19.02 -2.90
N THR A 87 6.42 18.86 -2.36
CA THR A 87 7.02 19.87 -1.45
C THR A 87 7.13 21.23 -2.13
N LEU A 88 7.67 21.26 -3.36
CA LEU A 88 7.80 22.51 -4.13
C LEU A 88 6.44 23.13 -4.47
N ALA A 89 5.45 22.30 -4.81
CA ALA A 89 4.10 22.77 -5.10
C ALA A 89 3.42 23.34 -3.85
N ALA A 90 3.61 22.73 -2.68
CA ALA A 90 3.10 23.23 -1.41
C ALA A 90 3.71 24.61 -1.05
N GLU A 91 5.02 24.77 -1.20
CA GLU A 91 5.72 26.05 -1.01
C GLU A 91 5.20 27.13 -1.95
N ALA A 92 4.91 26.76 -3.21
CA ALA A 92 4.35 27.65 -4.22
C ALA A 92 2.83 27.87 -4.08
N LYS A 93 2.15 27.20 -3.13
CA LYS A 93 0.68 27.20 -2.95
C LYS A 93 -0.07 26.69 -4.20
N THR A 94 0.49 25.71 -4.85
CA THR A 94 -0.06 25.03 -6.04
C THR A 94 -0.13 23.51 -5.85
N ALA A 95 -0.18 23.05 -4.59
CA ALA A 95 -0.35 21.64 -4.29
C ALA A 95 -1.65 21.10 -4.90
N PRO A 96 -1.72 19.81 -5.31
CA PRO A 96 -2.96 19.21 -5.81
C PRO A 96 -3.98 19.08 -4.68
N ASN A 97 -5.28 18.96 -4.99
CA ASN A 97 -6.32 18.75 -3.98
C ASN A 97 -6.18 17.41 -3.25
N ILE A 98 -5.80 16.37 -3.99
CA ILE A 98 -5.65 15.01 -3.47
C ILE A 98 -4.26 14.49 -3.80
N VAL A 99 -3.63 13.82 -2.85
CA VAL A 99 -2.44 13.02 -3.10
C VAL A 99 -2.66 11.59 -2.65
N VAL A 100 -2.01 10.65 -3.35
CA VAL A 100 -1.93 9.25 -2.95
C VAL A 100 -0.48 8.95 -2.59
N SER A 101 -0.23 8.62 -1.32
CA SER A 101 1.11 8.32 -0.82
C SER A 101 1.08 7.21 0.23
N GLY A 102 2.26 6.74 0.63
CA GLY A 102 2.38 5.82 1.75
C GLY A 102 1.95 6.47 3.06
N HIS A 103 1.38 5.69 3.96
CA HIS A 103 0.91 6.17 5.25
C HIS A 103 2.04 6.77 6.13
N GLU A 104 3.29 6.39 5.88
CA GLU A 104 4.46 6.93 6.60
C GLU A 104 4.68 8.43 6.38
N ASP A 105 4.09 9.00 5.33
CA ASP A 105 4.15 10.43 5.06
C ASP A 105 3.18 11.26 5.90
N ILE A 106 2.18 10.63 6.54
CA ILE A 106 1.16 11.33 7.31
C ILE A 106 1.78 12.12 8.47
N ALA A 107 2.65 11.49 9.27
CA ALA A 107 3.25 12.16 10.42
C ALA A 107 4.07 13.40 10.01
N PRO A 108 5.05 13.33 9.09
CA PRO A 108 5.81 14.52 8.69
C PRO A 108 4.96 15.56 7.95
N TRP A 109 4.00 15.14 7.11
CA TRP A 109 3.18 16.09 6.34
C TRP A 109 2.10 16.79 7.18
N SER A 110 1.54 16.10 8.18
CA SER A 110 0.63 16.75 9.14
C SER A 110 1.37 17.76 10.01
N GLN A 111 2.58 17.43 10.48
CA GLN A 111 3.40 18.35 11.28
C GLN A 111 3.85 19.59 10.50
N SER A 112 4.11 19.46 9.22
CA SER A 112 4.45 20.61 8.34
C SER A 112 3.24 21.40 7.86
N GLY A 113 2.01 20.92 8.13
CA GLY A 113 0.78 21.55 7.65
C GLY A 113 0.55 21.39 6.15
N LEU A 114 1.19 20.41 5.52
CA LEU A 114 0.99 20.11 4.09
C LEU A 114 -0.35 19.44 3.83
N ILE A 115 -0.81 18.59 4.77
CA ILE A 115 -2.10 17.89 4.69
C ILE A 115 -3.03 18.33 5.83
N VAL A 116 -4.33 18.18 5.59
CA VAL A 116 -5.37 18.46 6.58
C VAL A 116 -6.04 17.17 7.05
N PRO A 117 -6.62 17.14 8.28
CA PRO A 117 -7.39 15.99 8.75
C PRO A 117 -8.56 15.73 7.82
N ILE A 118 -8.68 14.50 7.30
CA ILE A 118 -9.80 14.14 6.44
C ILE A 118 -11.10 13.98 7.24
N GLU A 119 -11.01 13.62 8.52
CA GLU A 119 -12.17 13.49 9.42
C GLU A 119 -12.96 14.80 9.62
N ASP A 120 -12.37 15.95 9.30
CA ASP A 120 -13.07 17.25 9.30
C ASP A 120 -14.01 17.41 8.10
N TYR A 121 -13.91 16.56 7.08
CA TYR A 121 -14.61 16.68 5.79
C TYR A 121 -15.45 15.47 5.43
N VAL A 122 -15.27 14.31 6.12
CA VAL A 122 -16.03 13.07 5.88
C VAL A 122 -16.61 12.55 7.17
N ASP A 123 -17.71 11.80 7.07
CA ASP A 123 -18.29 11.06 8.18
C ASP A 123 -17.77 9.62 8.14
N LEU A 124 -16.80 9.30 9.01
CA LEU A 124 -16.19 7.98 9.10
C LEU A 124 -17.15 6.89 9.59
N ASP A 125 -18.24 7.27 10.27
CA ASP A 125 -19.26 6.35 10.75
C ASP A 125 -20.34 6.02 9.69
N SER A 126 -20.28 6.70 8.53
CA SER A 126 -21.18 6.51 7.41
C SER A 126 -20.59 5.61 6.31
N TRP A 127 -21.48 4.94 5.58
CA TRP A 127 -21.11 4.17 4.38
C TRP A 127 -20.47 5.06 3.30
N PRO A 128 -19.39 4.58 2.64
CA PRO A 128 -18.72 3.27 2.76
C PRO A 128 -17.62 3.22 3.81
N LEU A 129 -17.28 4.35 4.46
CA LEU A 129 -16.09 4.49 5.30
C LEU A 129 -16.17 3.68 6.59
N ASN A 130 -17.36 3.47 7.13
CA ASN A 130 -17.59 2.67 8.34
C ASN A 130 -17.28 1.16 8.17
N GLY A 131 -17.09 0.70 6.93
CA GLY A 131 -16.72 -0.68 6.61
C GLY A 131 -15.21 -0.90 6.52
N ILE A 132 -14.39 0.17 6.51
CA ILE A 132 -12.94 0.07 6.39
C ILE A 132 -12.37 -0.66 7.61
N TYR A 133 -11.40 -1.56 7.39
CA TYR A 133 -10.73 -2.26 8.48
C TYR A 133 -10.12 -1.28 9.49
N GLU A 134 -10.47 -1.45 10.76
CA GLU A 134 -10.05 -0.54 11.84
C GLU A 134 -8.52 -0.35 11.90
N ASN A 135 -7.77 -1.43 11.69
CA ASN A 135 -6.31 -1.36 11.67
C ASN A 135 -5.76 -0.47 10.54
N LEU A 136 -6.43 -0.42 9.37
CA LEU A 136 -6.03 0.45 8.26
C LEU A 136 -6.36 1.92 8.56
N LEU A 137 -7.52 2.22 9.14
CA LEU A 137 -7.84 3.58 9.60
C LEU A 137 -6.87 4.05 10.69
N LYS A 138 -6.50 3.17 11.61
CA LYS A 138 -5.49 3.47 12.63
C LYS A 138 -4.13 3.80 12.01
N ILE A 139 -3.73 3.07 10.95
CA ILE A 139 -2.50 3.37 10.21
C ILE A 139 -2.60 4.72 9.47
N ALA A 140 -3.79 5.09 8.98
CA ALA A 140 -4.05 6.37 8.34
C ALA A 140 -4.25 7.54 9.32
N SER A 141 -3.96 7.32 10.63
CA SER A 141 -4.11 8.31 11.70
C SER A 141 -2.77 8.71 12.27
N TYR A 142 -2.69 9.94 12.79
CA TYR A 142 -1.56 10.45 13.54
C TYR A 142 -2.03 11.22 14.79
N ASN A 143 -1.49 10.89 15.96
CA ASN A 143 -1.89 11.48 17.25
C ASN A 143 -3.42 11.40 17.51
N GLY A 144 -4.08 10.34 17.08
CA GLY A 144 -5.50 10.10 17.28
C GLY A 144 -6.42 10.80 16.28
N THR A 145 -5.89 11.52 15.30
CA THR A 145 -6.61 12.21 14.22
C THR A 145 -6.45 11.44 12.92
N VAL A 146 -7.53 11.22 12.17
CA VAL A 146 -7.50 10.53 10.87
C VAL A 146 -7.19 11.55 9.77
N TYR A 147 -6.04 11.38 9.12
CA TYR A 147 -5.60 12.27 8.04
C TYR A 147 -5.92 11.75 6.65
N GLY A 148 -6.09 10.45 6.48
CA GLY A 148 -6.32 9.87 5.16
C GLY A 148 -7.28 8.70 5.17
N ILE A 149 -7.77 8.36 3.99
CA ILE A 149 -8.55 7.14 3.75
C ILE A 149 -7.65 6.14 3.03
N PRO A 150 -7.49 4.90 3.52
CA PRO A 150 -6.75 3.87 2.82
C PRO A 150 -7.27 3.67 1.41
N GLN A 151 -6.38 3.66 0.43
CA GLN A 151 -6.72 3.33 -0.96
C GLN A 151 -6.71 1.84 -1.19
N ASP A 152 -5.78 1.16 -0.54
CA ASP A 152 -5.61 -0.28 -0.62
C ASP A 152 -5.07 -0.83 0.71
N ALA A 153 -5.16 -2.14 0.85
CA ALA A 153 -4.35 -2.91 1.76
C ALA A 153 -3.35 -3.68 0.91
N GLU A 154 -2.07 -3.53 1.16
CA GLU A 154 -1.05 -4.35 0.55
C GLU A 154 -0.46 -5.30 1.59
N SER A 155 0.09 -6.40 1.11
CA SER A 155 0.87 -7.31 1.94
C SER A 155 2.13 -7.71 1.22
N ARG A 156 3.11 -8.22 1.97
CA ARG A 156 4.44 -8.53 1.43
C ARG A 156 4.79 -10.00 1.65
N PRO A 157 4.39 -10.89 0.69
CA PRO A 157 4.67 -12.31 0.78
C PRO A 157 6.12 -12.68 0.45
N MET A 158 6.48 -13.89 0.87
CA MET A 158 7.59 -14.66 0.32
C MET A 158 7.09 -15.48 -0.85
N PHE A 159 7.86 -15.48 -1.94
CA PHE A 159 7.55 -16.23 -3.16
C PHE A 159 8.58 -17.32 -3.40
N PHE A 160 8.12 -18.47 -3.91
CA PHE A 160 8.95 -19.64 -4.24
C PHE A 160 8.69 -20.10 -5.66
N TRP A 161 9.74 -20.43 -6.40
CA TRP A 161 9.61 -21.00 -7.72
C TRP A 161 9.28 -22.50 -7.62
N LYS A 162 8.02 -22.86 -7.88
CA LYS A 162 7.50 -24.24 -7.73
C LYS A 162 8.33 -25.31 -8.43
N PRO A 163 8.76 -25.15 -9.71
CA PRO A 163 9.57 -26.15 -10.37
C PRO A 163 10.86 -26.46 -9.61
N TYR A 164 11.48 -25.46 -8.97
CA TYR A 164 12.71 -25.68 -8.21
C TYR A 164 12.44 -26.33 -6.86
N MET A 165 11.34 -25.96 -6.19
CA MET A 165 10.92 -26.66 -4.98
C MET A 165 10.67 -28.15 -5.24
N LYS A 166 9.98 -28.50 -6.34
CA LYS A 166 9.82 -29.89 -6.77
C LYS A 166 11.16 -30.60 -7.04
N ALA A 167 12.07 -29.91 -7.74
CA ALA A 167 13.39 -30.48 -8.07
C ALA A 167 14.27 -30.73 -6.85
N ILE A 168 14.07 -29.99 -5.74
CA ILE A 168 14.76 -30.25 -4.46
C ILE A 168 14.05 -31.27 -3.57
N GLY A 169 12.88 -31.78 -3.97
CA GLY A 169 12.24 -32.96 -3.35
C GLY A 169 10.83 -32.71 -2.78
N TYR A 170 10.21 -31.54 -2.98
CA TYR A 170 8.83 -31.28 -2.56
C TYR A 170 7.84 -31.95 -3.51
N SER A 171 6.89 -32.70 -2.99
CA SER A 171 5.72 -33.17 -3.74
C SER A 171 4.69 -32.06 -3.96
N ASP A 172 3.69 -32.29 -4.81
CA ASP A 172 2.58 -31.33 -4.95
C ASP A 172 1.84 -31.13 -3.62
N ALA A 173 1.62 -32.17 -2.85
CA ALA A 173 1.01 -32.12 -1.53
C ALA A 173 1.84 -31.27 -0.53
N ASP A 174 3.17 -31.37 -0.57
CA ASP A 174 4.05 -30.55 0.27
C ASP A 174 3.96 -29.07 -0.12
N LEU A 175 3.86 -28.78 -1.42
CA LEU A 175 3.74 -27.41 -1.92
C LEU A 175 2.37 -26.81 -1.58
N ASP A 176 1.29 -27.58 -1.68
CA ASP A 176 -0.04 -27.14 -1.28
C ASP A 176 -0.12 -26.86 0.24
N ALA A 177 0.63 -27.61 1.05
CA ALA A 177 0.73 -27.43 2.49
C ALA A 177 1.73 -26.32 2.90
N LEU A 178 2.60 -25.84 2.00
CA LEU A 178 3.67 -24.92 2.35
C LEU A 178 3.17 -23.61 2.99
N PRO A 179 2.11 -22.94 2.48
CA PRO A 179 1.62 -21.73 3.13
C PRO A 179 1.19 -21.97 4.59
N GLN A 180 0.49 -23.05 4.85
CA GLN A 180 0.09 -23.42 6.22
C GLN A 180 1.29 -23.83 7.08
N ASN A 181 2.27 -24.53 6.52
CA ASN A 181 3.49 -24.91 7.23
C ASN A 181 4.34 -23.69 7.61
N VAL A 182 4.36 -22.64 6.77
CA VAL A 182 4.98 -21.36 7.10
C VAL A 182 4.23 -20.69 8.23
N GLN A 183 2.91 -20.58 8.13
CA GLN A 183 2.06 -19.95 9.14
C GLN A 183 2.21 -20.63 10.51
N ASP A 184 2.26 -21.95 10.53
CA ASP A 184 2.42 -22.77 11.75
C ASP A 184 3.85 -22.77 12.31
N GLY A 185 4.82 -22.12 11.64
CA GLY A 185 6.23 -22.12 12.03
C GLY A 185 6.95 -23.46 11.79
N LYS A 186 6.36 -24.37 11.01
CA LYS A 186 6.99 -25.65 10.60
C LYS A 186 8.01 -25.45 9.50
N TYR A 187 7.83 -24.43 8.67
CA TYR A 187 8.80 -23.94 7.69
C TYR A 187 9.29 -22.56 8.14
N THR A 188 10.60 -22.44 8.34
CA THR A 188 11.23 -21.27 8.98
C THR A 188 12.24 -20.58 8.05
N MET A 189 12.80 -19.45 8.47
CA MET A 189 13.91 -18.76 7.79
C MET A 189 15.12 -19.68 7.60
N LYS A 190 15.35 -20.63 8.51
CA LYS A 190 16.41 -21.63 8.37
C LYS A 190 16.13 -22.55 7.19
N ASN A 191 14.90 -23.10 7.10
CA ASN A 191 14.48 -23.94 5.97
C ASN A 191 14.58 -23.20 4.63
N LEU A 192 14.25 -21.91 4.61
CA LEU A 192 14.38 -21.05 3.42
C LEU A 192 15.83 -21.04 2.90
N LEU A 193 16.81 -20.76 3.77
CA LEU A 193 18.22 -20.75 3.35
C LEU A 193 18.73 -22.15 2.95
N GLU A 194 18.27 -23.21 3.64
CA GLU A 194 18.59 -24.59 3.29
C GLU A 194 18.07 -24.95 1.90
N ASP A 195 16.84 -24.57 1.57
CA ASP A 195 16.24 -24.84 0.27
C ASP A 195 16.87 -23.99 -0.84
N ALA A 196 17.15 -22.71 -0.57
CA ALA A 196 17.92 -21.86 -1.47
C ALA A 196 19.30 -22.49 -1.78
N LYS A 197 19.96 -23.07 -0.78
CA LYS A 197 21.24 -23.77 -0.96
C LYS A 197 21.09 -25.06 -1.76
N LYS A 198 20.08 -25.89 -1.49
CA LYS A 198 19.79 -27.10 -2.28
C LYS A 198 19.52 -26.76 -3.75
N MET A 199 18.78 -25.67 -4.04
CA MET A 199 18.55 -25.23 -5.43
C MET A 199 19.86 -24.90 -6.12
N GLN A 200 20.75 -24.17 -5.44
CA GLN A 200 22.06 -23.82 -5.98
C GLN A 200 22.95 -25.06 -6.17
N ASP A 201 23.04 -25.97 -5.18
CA ASP A 201 23.88 -27.15 -5.22
C ASP A 201 23.45 -28.14 -6.32
N LYS A 202 22.15 -28.17 -6.66
CA LYS A 202 21.62 -28.94 -7.80
C LYS A 202 21.77 -28.19 -9.15
N GLY A 203 22.34 -26.98 -9.17
CA GLY A 203 22.50 -26.20 -10.40
C GLY A 203 21.19 -25.66 -10.99
N LEU A 204 20.11 -25.64 -10.20
CA LEU A 204 18.82 -25.10 -10.64
C LEU A 204 18.86 -23.57 -10.74
N VAL A 205 19.65 -22.94 -9.90
CA VAL A 205 19.94 -21.50 -9.92
C VAL A 205 21.44 -21.28 -9.87
N GLN A 206 21.89 -20.15 -10.41
CA GLN A 206 23.29 -19.73 -10.30
C GLN A 206 23.64 -19.32 -8.87
N PRO A 207 24.92 -19.31 -8.46
CA PRO A 207 25.36 -18.75 -7.18
C PRO A 207 24.81 -17.31 -6.98
N GLY A 208 24.22 -17.07 -5.83
CA GLY A 208 23.60 -15.79 -5.47
C GLY A 208 22.18 -15.59 -5.95
N TYR A 209 21.54 -16.61 -6.51
CA TYR A 209 20.15 -16.55 -6.96
C TYR A 209 19.21 -17.51 -6.20
N GLY A 210 19.71 -18.18 -5.18
CA GLY A 210 18.89 -19.07 -4.35
C GLY A 210 17.85 -18.32 -3.53
N PHE A 211 18.30 -17.30 -2.79
CA PHE A 211 17.45 -16.31 -2.12
C PHE A 211 17.78 -14.92 -2.70
N TYR A 212 16.77 -14.29 -3.26
CA TYR A 212 16.90 -13.10 -4.11
C TYR A 212 15.99 -11.98 -3.63
N PRO A 213 16.30 -11.36 -2.48
CA PRO A 213 15.45 -10.34 -1.86
C PRO A 213 15.39 -9.06 -2.68
N ARG A 214 14.59 -8.09 -2.24
CA ARG A 214 14.55 -6.75 -2.83
C ARG A 214 15.94 -6.10 -2.79
N THR A 215 16.21 -5.14 -3.69
CA THR A 215 17.56 -4.61 -3.94
C THR A 215 17.81 -3.23 -3.36
N SER A 216 16.80 -2.64 -2.72
CA SER A 216 16.86 -1.27 -2.21
C SER A 216 16.25 -1.16 -0.82
N ASN A 217 16.65 -0.11 -0.11
CA ASN A 217 16.01 0.29 1.13
C ASN A 217 14.50 0.40 0.95
N GLY A 218 13.73 -0.17 1.87
CA GLY A 218 12.27 -0.15 1.80
C GLY A 218 11.60 -1.01 2.87
N PRO A 219 10.26 -0.96 2.91
CA PRO A 219 9.47 -1.67 3.91
C PRO A 219 9.66 -3.19 3.88
N ASP A 220 10.11 -3.76 2.76
CA ASP A 220 10.31 -5.20 2.59
C ASP A 220 11.22 -5.80 3.67
N TYR A 221 12.17 -5.05 4.20
CA TYR A 221 13.11 -5.54 5.20
C TYR A 221 12.57 -5.53 6.64
N TRP A 222 11.54 -4.73 6.92
CA TRP A 222 10.93 -4.66 8.26
C TRP A 222 10.27 -5.95 8.68
N GLN A 223 9.64 -6.65 7.76
CA GLN A 223 8.97 -7.89 8.03
C GLN A 223 9.95 -9.01 8.46
N PHE A 224 11.22 -8.94 8.05
CA PHE A 224 12.25 -9.84 8.55
C PHE A 224 12.54 -9.55 10.03
N TYR A 225 12.69 -8.29 10.41
CA TYR A 225 12.89 -7.92 11.80
C TYR A 225 11.75 -8.41 12.70
N THR A 226 10.50 -8.21 12.29
CA THR A 226 9.34 -8.72 13.03
C THR A 226 9.25 -10.24 13.01
N SER A 227 9.68 -10.90 11.93
CA SER A 227 9.76 -12.36 11.86
C SER A 227 10.77 -12.96 12.83
N PHE A 228 11.78 -12.20 13.23
CA PHE A 228 12.73 -12.57 14.28
C PHE A 228 12.31 -12.10 15.69
N GLY A 229 11.06 -11.67 15.86
CA GLY A 229 10.48 -11.28 17.14
C GLY A 229 10.67 -9.81 17.50
N GLY A 230 11.15 -8.98 16.57
CA GLY A 230 11.32 -7.55 16.80
C GLY A 230 9.99 -6.81 16.90
N THR A 231 9.95 -5.78 17.74
CA THR A 231 8.85 -4.84 17.89
C THR A 231 9.29 -3.50 17.30
N MET A 232 8.45 -2.88 16.46
CA MET A 232 8.82 -1.61 15.82
C MET A 232 8.52 -0.40 16.68
N GLU A 233 7.44 -0.45 17.47
CA GLU A 233 6.98 0.68 18.29
C GLU A 233 6.35 0.18 19.61
N GLU A 234 6.56 0.91 20.70
CA GLU A 234 5.98 0.68 22.00
C GLU A 234 5.73 2.01 22.70
N GLY A 235 4.47 2.26 23.08
CA GLY A 235 4.10 3.50 23.79
C GLY A 235 4.43 4.78 23.01
N GLY A 236 4.31 4.76 21.69
CA GLY A 236 4.60 5.90 20.79
C GLY A 236 6.10 6.14 20.57
N LYS A 237 6.97 5.25 21.05
CA LYS A 237 8.42 5.31 20.84
C LYS A 237 8.86 4.18 19.93
N LEU A 238 9.78 4.47 19.04
CA LEU A 238 10.44 3.45 18.22
C LEU A 238 11.24 2.49 19.09
N VAL A 239 11.34 1.22 18.70
CA VAL A 239 12.03 0.19 19.46
C VAL A 239 13.20 -0.38 18.67
N PHE A 240 14.37 -0.40 19.29
CA PHE A 240 15.51 -1.19 18.86
C PHE A 240 15.63 -2.42 19.76
N ASP A 241 15.01 -3.53 19.34
CA ASP A 241 15.22 -4.84 19.97
C ASP A 241 16.53 -5.43 19.44
N LYS A 242 17.58 -5.30 20.24
CA LYS A 242 18.94 -5.67 19.87
C LYS A 242 19.06 -7.14 19.48
N ALA A 243 18.37 -8.03 20.22
CA ALA A 243 18.44 -9.45 19.96
C ALA A 243 17.77 -9.83 18.63
N ALA A 244 16.58 -9.29 18.37
CA ALA A 244 15.87 -9.52 17.11
C ALA A 244 16.63 -8.93 15.93
N MET A 245 17.20 -7.74 16.08
CA MET A 245 17.97 -7.09 15.02
C MET A 245 19.29 -7.81 14.72
N THR A 246 19.96 -8.31 15.75
CA THR A 246 21.16 -9.15 15.57
C THR A 246 20.83 -10.38 14.75
N ARG A 247 19.72 -11.09 15.06
CA ARG A 247 19.28 -12.26 14.27
C ARG A 247 18.93 -11.88 12.84
N THR A 248 18.31 -10.73 12.62
CA THR A 248 17.98 -10.23 11.29
C THR A 248 19.24 -9.97 10.46
N TYR A 249 20.22 -9.25 11.01
CA TYR A 249 21.48 -8.98 10.32
C TYR A 249 22.25 -10.27 10.05
N GLN A 250 22.27 -11.20 11.02
CA GLN A 250 22.91 -12.50 10.88
C GLN A 250 22.29 -13.34 9.75
N PHE A 251 20.97 -13.35 9.62
CA PHE A 251 20.26 -14.03 8.53
C PHE A 251 20.75 -13.58 7.15
N PHE A 252 20.84 -12.27 6.91
CA PHE A 252 21.31 -11.75 5.64
C PHE A 252 22.82 -11.97 5.44
N ALA A 253 23.62 -11.83 6.47
CA ALA A 253 25.05 -12.14 6.42
C ALA A 253 25.29 -13.63 6.10
N ASP A 254 24.51 -14.53 6.68
CA ASP A 254 24.60 -15.96 6.41
C ASP A 254 24.11 -16.32 5.00
N ALA A 255 23.08 -15.65 4.48
CA ALA A 255 22.62 -15.81 3.10
C ALA A 255 23.74 -15.46 2.10
N VAL A 256 24.49 -14.38 2.36
CA VAL A 256 25.65 -14.00 1.54
C VAL A 256 26.80 -14.95 1.75
N LYS A 257 27.13 -15.31 2.99
CA LYS A 257 28.24 -16.22 3.33
C LYS A 257 28.07 -17.62 2.73
N SER A 258 26.81 -18.12 2.70
CA SER A 258 26.49 -19.42 2.07
C SER A 258 26.45 -19.35 0.54
N GLY A 259 26.54 -18.14 -0.02
CA GLY A 259 26.51 -17.88 -1.46
C GLY A 259 25.12 -17.96 -2.08
N VAL A 260 24.03 -18.09 -1.29
CA VAL A 260 22.66 -18.14 -1.83
C VAL A 260 22.15 -16.76 -2.21
N THR A 261 22.77 -15.70 -1.68
CA THR A 261 22.51 -14.31 -2.03
C THR A 261 23.80 -13.62 -2.45
N LYS A 262 23.74 -12.72 -3.43
CA LYS A 262 24.91 -11.99 -3.90
C LYS A 262 25.37 -10.96 -2.87
N LYS A 263 26.68 -10.81 -2.69
CA LYS A 263 27.28 -9.78 -1.87
C LYS A 263 26.94 -8.35 -2.38
N ASN A 264 26.94 -8.15 -3.69
CA ASN A 264 26.64 -6.89 -4.38
C ASN A 264 25.21 -6.84 -4.91
N HIS A 265 24.26 -7.39 -4.16
CA HIS A 265 22.85 -7.44 -4.53
C HIS A 265 22.15 -6.10 -4.36
N ILE A 266 22.47 -5.41 -3.26
CA ILE A 266 21.92 -4.09 -2.95
C ILE A 266 22.39 -3.08 -4.00
N GLY A 267 21.46 -2.23 -4.47
CA GLY A 267 21.73 -1.23 -5.52
C GLY A 267 21.67 -1.76 -6.95
N MET A 268 21.30 -3.04 -7.15
CA MET A 268 21.05 -3.56 -8.49
C MET A 268 19.85 -2.85 -9.14
N PRO A 269 19.91 -2.55 -10.46
CA PRO A 269 18.79 -1.92 -11.17
C PRO A 269 17.49 -2.73 -11.04
N GLY A 270 16.39 -2.06 -10.70
CA GLY A 270 15.09 -2.70 -10.49
C GLY A 270 14.60 -3.47 -11.71
N ASP A 271 14.75 -2.94 -12.91
CA ASP A 271 14.33 -3.62 -14.15
C ASP A 271 15.09 -4.93 -14.40
N GLN A 272 16.38 -4.98 -14.03
CA GLN A 272 17.14 -6.21 -14.08
C GLN A 272 16.60 -7.23 -13.08
N TRP A 273 16.31 -6.80 -11.85
CA TRP A 273 15.74 -7.65 -10.80
C TRP A 273 14.42 -8.29 -11.25
N TRP A 274 13.50 -7.46 -11.78
CA TRP A 274 12.19 -7.92 -12.25
C TRP A 274 12.31 -8.98 -13.36
N LYS A 275 13.16 -8.71 -14.35
CA LYS A 275 13.41 -9.63 -15.44
C LYS A 275 14.02 -10.95 -14.97
N GLU A 276 14.93 -10.90 -14.01
CA GLU A 276 15.58 -12.10 -13.48
C GLU A 276 14.62 -12.96 -12.67
N VAL A 277 13.73 -12.35 -11.88
CA VAL A 277 12.64 -13.06 -11.20
C VAL A 277 11.65 -13.67 -12.19
N ALA A 278 11.13 -12.88 -13.13
CA ALA A 278 10.11 -13.31 -14.08
C ALA A 278 10.58 -14.47 -15.00
N THR A 279 11.88 -14.56 -15.26
CA THR A 279 12.46 -15.61 -16.11
C THR A 279 12.90 -16.85 -15.31
N GLY A 280 12.58 -16.92 -14.01
CA GLY A 280 12.92 -18.06 -13.17
C GLY A 280 14.41 -18.17 -12.83
N LYS A 281 15.21 -17.09 -12.93
CA LYS A 281 16.59 -17.11 -12.48
C LYS A 281 16.69 -17.14 -10.95
N ALA A 282 15.73 -16.54 -10.24
CA ALA A 282 15.65 -16.55 -8.79
C ALA A 282 14.86 -17.75 -8.28
N GLY A 283 15.32 -18.39 -7.20
CA GLY A 283 14.64 -19.52 -6.58
C GLY A 283 13.55 -19.09 -5.60
N ILE A 284 13.90 -18.18 -4.69
CA ILE A 284 13.05 -17.65 -3.62
C ILE A 284 13.25 -16.13 -3.58
N TRP A 285 12.17 -15.36 -3.47
CA TRP A 285 12.24 -13.89 -3.36
C TRP A 285 11.11 -13.34 -2.50
N ASP A 286 11.29 -12.14 -2.00
CA ASP A 286 10.26 -11.38 -1.28
C ASP A 286 9.77 -10.19 -2.11
N GLY A 287 8.61 -9.67 -1.75
CA GLY A 287 8.06 -8.48 -2.37
C GLY A 287 6.60 -8.25 -1.97
N GLY A 288 5.93 -7.34 -2.66
CA GLY A 288 4.55 -7.00 -2.37
C GLY A 288 3.53 -7.69 -3.25
N THR A 289 2.26 -7.54 -2.90
CA THR A 289 1.12 -8.11 -3.64
C THR A 289 1.12 -7.68 -5.11
N TRP A 290 1.53 -6.44 -5.44
CA TRP A 290 1.65 -5.94 -6.82
C TRP A 290 2.63 -6.72 -7.70
N HIS A 291 3.48 -7.58 -7.11
CA HIS A 291 4.37 -8.45 -7.87
C HIS A 291 3.61 -9.35 -8.85
N TYR A 292 2.42 -9.81 -8.45
CA TYR A 292 1.57 -10.60 -9.34
C TYR A 292 1.26 -9.84 -10.63
N ALA A 293 0.70 -8.64 -10.53
CA ALA A 293 0.36 -7.84 -11.71
C ALA A 293 1.61 -7.48 -12.53
N ARG A 294 2.71 -7.10 -11.89
CA ARG A 294 3.97 -6.77 -12.57
C ARG A 294 4.53 -7.97 -13.34
N LEU A 295 4.67 -9.10 -12.69
CA LEU A 295 5.23 -10.32 -13.31
C LEU A 295 4.39 -10.82 -14.48
N VAL A 296 3.05 -10.81 -14.34
CA VAL A 296 2.13 -11.31 -15.37
C VAL A 296 1.98 -10.31 -16.52
N ASN A 297 1.69 -9.05 -16.22
CA ASN A 297 1.26 -8.08 -17.22
C ASN A 297 2.43 -7.35 -17.91
N GLN A 298 3.56 -7.17 -17.22
CA GLN A 298 4.70 -6.42 -17.76
C GLN A 298 5.88 -7.31 -18.11
N GLU A 299 6.23 -8.25 -17.22
CA GLU A 299 7.38 -9.13 -17.44
C GLU A 299 7.02 -10.41 -18.21
N GLY A 300 5.72 -10.65 -18.45
CA GLY A 300 5.24 -11.74 -19.31
C GLY A 300 5.31 -13.13 -18.69
N LEU A 301 5.34 -13.24 -17.34
CA LEU A 301 5.29 -14.52 -16.67
C LEU A 301 3.95 -15.22 -16.95
N LYS A 302 4.00 -16.32 -17.68
CA LYS A 302 2.82 -17.14 -17.95
C LYS A 302 2.58 -18.12 -16.83
N ASP A 303 1.30 -18.43 -16.59
CA ASP A 303 0.89 -19.41 -15.58
C ASP A 303 1.56 -19.17 -14.22
N PHE A 304 1.29 -17.99 -13.63
CA PHE A 304 1.85 -17.61 -12.34
C PHE A 304 1.61 -18.70 -11.29
N PHE A 305 0.38 -19.17 -11.13
CA PHE A 305 0.02 -20.15 -10.11
C PHE A 305 0.55 -21.57 -10.38
N GLY A 306 0.88 -21.90 -11.62
CA GLY A 306 1.60 -23.12 -11.97
C GLY A 306 3.08 -23.07 -11.61
N ASN A 307 3.67 -21.87 -11.64
CA ASN A 307 5.10 -21.67 -11.45
C ASN A 307 5.49 -21.08 -10.08
N VAL A 308 4.59 -20.37 -9.41
CA VAL A 308 4.88 -19.64 -8.18
C VAL A 308 3.93 -20.06 -7.06
N ILE A 309 4.47 -20.19 -5.86
CA ILE A 309 3.71 -20.26 -4.63
C ILE A 309 4.10 -19.07 -3.75
N PHE A 310 3.16 -18.55 -2.98
CA PHE A 310 3.42 -17.44 -2.06
C PHE A 310 2.94 -17.80 -0.64
N THR A 311 3.64 -17.25 0.33
CA THR A 311 3.40 -17.51 1.76
C THR A 311 3.61 -16.23 2.56
N LEU A 312 3.30 -16.25 3.84
CA LEU A 312 3.86 -15.29 4.79
C LEU A 312 5.40 -15.33 4.74
N ILE A 313 6.05 -14.29 5.27
CA ILE A 313 7.47 -14.36 5.59
C ILE A 313 7.65 -15.40 6.70
N PRO A 314 8.51 -16.41 6.52
CA PRO A 314 8.67 -17.47 7.52
C PRO A 314 9.15 -16.96 8.88
N ALA A 315 8.85 -17.69 9.93
CA ALA A 315 9.35 -17.40 11.27
C ALA A 315 10.88 -17.48 11.33
N GLY A 316 11.52 -16.48 11.89
CA GLY A 316 12.88 -16.54 12.38
C GLY A 316 12.93 -17.05 13.82
N GLU A 317 14.15 -17.27 14.35
CA GLU A 317 14.34 -17.66 15.75
C GLU A 317 13.78 -16.59 16.69
N GLY A 318 12.94 -16.99 17.63
CA GLY A 318 12.32 -16.11 18.62
C GLY A 318 11.11 -15.31 18.11
N GLY A 319 10.70 -15.50 16.83
CA GLY A 319 9.56 -14.80 16.26
C GLY A 319 8.50 -15.73 15.69
N LYS A 320 7.67 -15.19 14.81
CA LYS A 320 6.57 -15.90 14.15
C LYS A 320 6.47 -15.49 12.68
N ALA A 321 5.82 -16.34 11.88
CA ALA A 321 5.49 -15.99 10.51
C ALA A 321 4.56 -14.75 10.50
N ASN A 322 4.82 -13.83 9.59
CA ASN A 322 4.05 -12.60 9.46
C ASN A 322 4.17 -12.02 8.05
N THR A 323 3.50 -10.92 7.83
CA THR A 323 3.71 -10.04 6.69
C THR A 323 3.61 -8.59 7.15
N LEU A 324 3.98 -7.67 6.31
CA LEU A 324 3.78 -6.25 6.52
C LEU A 324 2.60 -5.76 5.68
N THR A 325 1.76 -4.88 6.22
CA THR A 325 0.87 -4.04 5.42
C THR A 325 1.44 -2.63 5.33
N HIS A 326 1.39 -2.06 4.15
CA HIS A 326 1.88 -0.70 3.88
C HIS A 326 0.86 -0.01 2.96
N PRO A 327 -0.31 0.35 3.51
CA PRO A 327 -1.38 0.94 2.71
C PRO A 327 -0.94 2.26 2.12
N LEU A 328 -1.30 2.47 0.87
CA LEU A 328 -1.36 3.80 0.32
C LEU A 328 -2.65 4.48 0.77
N VAL A 329 -2.59 5.77 0.93
CA VAL A 329 -3.70 6.56 1.46
C VAL A 329 -4.02 7.74 0.56
N TYR A 330 -5.30 8.03 0.41
CA TYR A 330 -5.78 9.30 -0.11
C TYR A 330 -5.65 10.35 0.98
N LEU A 331 -5.00 11.47 0.68
CA LEU A 331 -4.78 12.58 1.58
C LEU A 331 -5.27 13.88 0.94
N LEU A 332 -5.88 14.74 1.72
CA LEU A 332 -6.25 16.10 1.32
C LEU A 332 -5.09 17.04 1.63
N THR A 333 -4.64 17.84 0.66
CA THR A 333 -3.61 18.82 0.91
C THR A 333 -4.21 20.14 1.41
N ALA A 334 -3.41 20.91 2.14
CA ALA A 334 -3.80 22.21 2.63
C ALA A 334 -3.75 23.30 1.53
N GLY A 335 -4.44 24.41 1.76
CA GLY A 335 -4.34 25.61 0.91
C GLY A 335 -5.42 25.76 -0.15
N HIS A 336 -6.40 24.85 -0.20
CA HIS A 336 -7.58 24.93 -1.06
C HIS A 336 -8.75 25.60 -0.33
N ASP A 337 -9.70 26.12 -1.07
CA ASP A 337 -10.93 26.60 -0.45
C ASP A 337 -11.78 25.41 0.07
N LYS A 338 -12.73 25.76 0.94
CA LYS A 338 -13.56 24.74 1.59
C LYS A 338 -14.39 23.95 0.58
N GLU A 339 -14.87 24.57 -0.46
CA GLU A 339 -15.76 23.94 -1.42
C GLU A 339 -15.02 22.89 -2.27
N ASP A 340 -13.82 23.20 -2.74
CA ASP A 340 -12.96 22.25 -3.48
C ASP A 340 -12.52 21.11 -2.57
N THR A 341 -12.21 21.40 -1.30
CA THR A 341 -11.85 20.39 -0.31
C THR A 341 -13.02 19.45 -0.01
N ASP A 342 -14.24 19.97 0.15
CA ASP A 342 -15.46 19.16 0.37
C ASP A 342 -15.73 18.24 -0.83
N ILE A 343 -15.54 18.73 -2.06
CA ILE A 343 -15.68 17.90 -3.27
C ILE A 343 -14.59 16.84 -3.32
N ALA A 344 -13.34 17.20 -3.08
CA ALA A 344 -12.23 16.25 -3.05
C ALA A 344 -12.46 15.15 -2.01
N ALA A 345 -12.92 15.49 -0.81
CA ALA A 345 -13.28 14.54 0.25
C ALA A 345 -14.44 13.62 -0.18
N LYS A 346 -15.46 14.19 -0.85
CA LYS A 346 -16.57 13.40 -1.40
C LYS A 346 -16.11 12.41 -2.46
N LEU A 347 -15.17 12.82 -3.34
CA LEU A 347 -14.59 11.91 -4.33
C LEU A 347 -13.82 10.76 -3.68
N ILE A 348 -13.05 11.04 -2.62
CA ILE A 348 -12.36 10.01 -1.85
C ILE A 348 -13.37 9.03 -1.23
N THR A 349 -14.46 9.54 -0.64
CA THR A 349 -15.53 8.70 -0.08
C THR A 349 -16.13 7.76 -1.13
N ILE A 350 -16.47 8.28 -2.31
CA ILE A 350 -17.02 7.47 -3.41
C ILE A 350 -15.98 6.49 -3.96
N ALA A 351 -14.72 6.91 -4.11
CA ALA A 351 -13.64 6.03 -4.54
C ALA A 351 -13.40 4.84 -3.59
N SER A 352 -13.82 4.99 -2.34
CA SER A 352 -13.74 3.96 -1.30
C SER A 352 -14.96 3.02 -1.29
N GLU A 353 -15.97 3.22 -2.15
CA GLU A 353 -17.06 2.27 -2.30
C GLU A 353 -16.51 0.90 -2.75
N PRO A 354 -16.96 -0.22 -2.18
CA PRO A 354 -16.38 -1.53 -2.41
C PRO A 354 -16.18 -1.91 -3.87
N ARG A 355 -17.13 -1.54 -4.75
CA ARG A 355 -17.02 -1.84 -6.17
C ARG A 355 -15.92 -1.05 -6.88
N ILE A 356 -15.70 0.20 -6.51
CA ILE A 356 -14.65 1.05 -7.11
C ILE A 356 -13.30 0.66 -6.51
N ASN A 357 -13.23 0.45 -5.19
CA ASN A 357 -12.02 0.01 -4.52
C ASN A 357 -11.58 -1.38 -5.01
N ALA A 358 -12.49 -2.34 -5.12
CA ALA A 358 -12.21 -3.67 -5.68
C ALA A 358 -11.64 -3.61 -7.10
N LEU A 359 -12.09 -2.66 -7.94
CA LEU A 359 -11.53 -2.48 -9.28
C LEU A 359 -10.07 -2.06 -9.24
N HIS A 360 -9.72 -1.10 -8.36
CA HIS A 360 -8.34 -0.73 -8.11
C HIS A 360 -7.53 -1.94 -7.63
N ALA A 361 -8.02 -2.64 -6.60
CA ALA A 361 -7.33 -3.77 -6.01
C ALA A 361 -7.01 -4.88 -7.03
N VAL A 362 -8.00 -5.32 -7.82
CA VAL A 362 -7.80 -6.37 -8.85
C VAL A 362 -6.83 -5.90 -9.94
N LYS A 363 -6.96 -4.66 -10.42
CA LYS A 363 -6.16 -4.14 -11.52
C LYS A 363 -4.69 -3.91 -11.15
N SER A 364 -4.42 -3.51 -9.92
CA SER A 364 -3.07 -3.26 -9.39
C SER A 364 -2.49 -4.45 -8.62
N ALA A 365 -3.28 -5.52 -8.41
CA ALA A 365 -2.97 -6.66 -7.55
C ALA A 365 -2.71 -6.28 -6.09
N HIS A 366 -3.30 -5.17 -5.63
CA HIS A 366 -3.41 -4.82 -4.22
C HIS A 366 -4.63 -5.51 -3.59
N LEU A 367 -4.92 -5.21 -2.35
CA LEU A 367 -6.02 -5.83 -1.61
C LEU A 367 -7.06 -4.77 -1.24
N GLY A 368 -8.30 -5.20 -1.04
CA GLY A 368 -9.41 -4.36 -0.61
C GLY A 368 -9.22 -3.82 0.81
N ILE A 369 -9.91 -2.75 1.10
CA ILE A 369 -9.81 -2.03 2.39
C ILE A 369 -10.90 -2.42 3.38
N SER A 370 -11.87 -3.22 2.97
CA SER A 370 -12.97 -3.69 3.81
C SER A 370 -13.38 -5.12 3.46
N GLU A 371 -14.21 -5.74 4.29
CA GLU A 371 -14.76 -7.05 4.00
C GLU A 371 -15.75 -7.01 2.82
N ALA A 372 -16.36 -5.84 2.58
CA ALA A 372 -17.37 -5.67 1.53
C ALA A 372 -16.81 -5.83 0.10
N GLU A 373 -15.50 -5.64 -0.14
CA GLU A 373 -14.88 -5.96 -1.43
C GLU A 373 -14.96 -7.45 -1.73
N SER A 374 -14.92 -8.32 -0.72
CA SER A 374 -15.02 -9.77 -0.91
C SER A 374 -16.41 -10.20 -1.44
N GLU A 375 -17.44 -9.38 -1.26
CA GLU A 375 -18.77 -9.58 -1.83
C GLU A 375 -18.88 -9.09 -3.29
N VAL A 376 -17.87 -8.44 -3.83
CA VAL A 376 -17.84 -7.99 -5.22
C VAL A 376 -17.43 -9.14 -6.13
N ASP A 377 -18.29 -9.54 -7.06
CA ASP A 377 -18.15 -10.73 -7.91
C ASP A 377 -16.78 -10.86 -8.57
N PHE A 378 -16.27 -9.79 -9.17
CA PHE A 378 -14.99 -9.85 -9.88
C PHE A 378 -13.77 -9.86 -8.93
N TYR A 379 -13.91 -9.37 -7.69
CA TYR A 379 -12.86 -9.45 -6.66
C TYR A 379 -12.78 -10.87 -6.11
N SER A 380 -13.91 -11.44 -5.71
CA SER A 380 -13.96 -12.82 -5.19
C SER A 380 -13.66 -13.88 -6.26
N ALA A 381 -13.92 -13.58 -7.53
CA ALA A 381 -13.56 -14.45 -8.65
C ALA A 381 -12.07 -14.37 -9.02
N ASP A 382 -11.39 -13.26 -8.73
CA ASP A 382 -9.95 -13.15 -8.96
C ASP A 382 -9.17 -13.99 -7.96
N ARG A 383 -8.43 -14.97 -8.48
CA ARG A 383 -7.72 -15.93 -7.65
C ARG A 383 -6.64 -15.26 -6.78
N TRP A 384 -5.94 -14.26 -7.34
CA TRP A 384 -4.87 -13.60 -6.62
C TRP A 384 -5.38 -12.81 -5.43
N THR A 385 -6.33 -11.89 -5.66
CA THR A 385 -6.87 -11.04 -4.59
C THR A 385 -7.52 -11.88 -3.49
N ARG A 386 -8.31 -12.92 -3.86
CA ARG A 386 -8.93 -13.81 -2.89
C ARG A 386 -7.89 -14.54 -2.03
N GLU A 387 -6.96 -15.28 -2.65
CA GLU A 387 -5.97 -16.05 -1.90
C GLU A 387 -5.02 -15.16 -1.09
N ALA A 388 -4.65 -13.99 -1.60
CA ALA A 388 -3.79 -13.06 -0.88
C ALA A 388 -4.53 -12.39 0.30
N THR A 389 -5.79 -12.01 0.14
CA THR A 389 -6.61 -11.49 1.24
C THR A 389 -6.73 -12.53 2.37
N GLU A 390 -7.11 -13.76 2.06
CA GLU A 390 -7.30 -14.82 3.05
C GLU A 390 -6.01 -15.21 3.79
N ARG A 391 -4.89 -15.28 3.06
CA ARG A 391 -3.63 -15.80 3.60
C ARG A 391 -2.74 -14.75 4.25
N LEU A 392 -2.81 -13.50 3.83
CA LEU A 392 -1.83 -12.49 4.22
C LEU A 392 -2.41 -11.45 5.19
N LEU A 393 -3.56 -10.84 4.90
CA LEU A 393 -4.09 -9.73 5.68
C LEU A 393 -4.27 -10.05 7.19
N PRO A 394 -4.74 -11.23 7.61
CA PRO A 394 -4.90 -11.55 9.03
C PRO A 394 -3.58 -11.55 9.82
N HIS A 395 -2.45 -11.59 9.13
CA HIS A 395 -1.11 -11.66 9.73
C HIS A 395 -0.26 -10.42 9.47
N ALA A 396 -0.87 -9.36 8.92
CA ALA A 396 -0.16 -8.16 8.53
C ALA A 396 0.16 -7.26 9.74
N ASN A 397 1.43 -6.92 9.89
CA ASN A 397 1.88 -5.89 10.81
C ASN A 397 1.92 -4.54 10.08
N ALA A 398 1.60 -3.47 10.80
CA ALA A 398 1.73 -2.11 10.29
C ALA A 398 3.13 -1.55 10.55
N MET A 399 3.60 -0.69 9.64
CA MET A 399 4.73 0.19 9.94
C MET A 399 4.28 1.31 10.88
N PRO A 400 5.17 1.78 11.78
CA PRO A 400 4.84 2.92 12.64
C PRO A 400 4.59 4.20 11.81
N ASN A 401 3.50 4.89 12.11
CA ASN A 401 3.28 6.25 11.64
C ASN A 401 3.94 7.23 12.62
N ASN A 402 5.25 7.35 12.55
CA ASN A 402 6.10 8.08 13.48
C ASN A 402 7.06 8.98 12.70
N SER A 403 7.10 10.27 13.03
CA SER A 403 7.92 11.26 12.32
C SER A 403 9.43 10.97 12.33
N ASP A 404 9.91 10.24 13.31
CA ASP A 404 11.33 9.85 13.43
C ASP A 404 11.64 8.51 12.74
N PHE A 405 10.61 7.83 12.19
CA PHE A 405 10.74 6.50 11.60
C PHE A 405 11.73 6.47 10.43
N GLY A 406 11.70 7.46 9.55
CA GLY A 406 12.63 7.55 8.43
C GLY A 406 14.09 7.61 8.89
N THR A 407 14.38 8.40 9.93
CA THR A 407 15.73 8.51 10.52
C THR A 407 16.15 7.19 11.16
N TYR A 408 15.26 6.59 11.96
CA TYR A 408 15.48 5.28 12.59
C TYR A 408 15.81 4.22 11.53
N TRP A 409 14.97 4.14 10.49
CA TRP A 409 15.13 3.15 9.44
C TRP A 409 16.42 3.31 8.65
N ASN A 410 16.80 4.53 8.31
CA ASN A 410 18.03 4.80 7.57
C ASN A 410 19.28 4.37 8.36
N ILE A 411 19.28 4.56 9.67
CA ILE A 411 20.38 4.08 10.55
C ILE A 411 20.44 2.55 10.52
N MET A 412 19.28 1.89 10.64
CA MET A 412 19.18 0.45 10.60
C MET A 412 19.63 -0.12 9.25
N TRP A 413 19.15 0.46 8.16
CA TRP A 413 19.49 0.03 6.80
C TRP A 413 20.99 0.14 6.50
N LYS A 414 21.59 1.27 6.81
CA LYS A 414 23.03 1.50 6.61
C LYS A 414 23.89 0.43 7.30
N ASN A 415 23.53 0.06 8.51
CA ASN A 415 24.24 -0.94 9.27
C ASN A 415 23.94 -2.38 8.82
N LEU A 416 22.70 -2.67 8.37
CA LEU A 416 22.36 -3.92 7.70
C LEU A 416 23.23 -4.10 6.45
N GLU A 417 23.31 -3.09 5.59
CA GLU A 417 24.10 -3.12 4.37
C GLU A 417 25.59 -3.35 4.66
N ALA A 418 26.13 -2.71 5.70
CA ALA A 418 27.52 -2.91 6.13
C ALA A 418 27.80 -4.36 6.58
N SER A 419 26.85 -5.00 7.28
CA SER A 419 26.96 -6.41 7.67
C SER A 419 26.76 -7.36 6.49
N TRP A 420 25.80 -7.08 5.61
CA TRP A 420 25.54 -7.84 4.39
C TRP A 420 26.77 -7.91 3.47
N THR A 421 27.37 -6.75 3.20
CA THR A 421 28.56 -6.65 2.34
C THR A 421 29.83 -7.16 3.02
N GLY A 422 29.79 -7.49 4.34
CA GLY A 422 30.95 -7.87 5.13
C GLY A 422 31.94 -6.71 5.34
N ALA A 423 31.50 -5.46 5.16
CA ALA A 423 32.28 -4.28 5.54
C ALA A 423 32.43 -4.16 7.07
N LYS A 424 31.45 -4.69 7.81
CA LYS A 424 31.47 -4.85 9.27
C LYS A 424 31.03 -6.26 9.66
N THR A 425 31.47 -6.73 10.83
CA THR A 425 30.83 -7.88 11.46
C THR A 425 29.42 -7.51 11.92
N VAL A 426 28.56 -8.49 12.11
CA VAL A 426 27.18 -8.27 12.63
C VAL A 426 27.24 -7.52 13.97
N ASP A 427 28.08 -7.98 14.91
CA ASP A 427 28.23 -7.33 16.22
C ASP A 427 28.66 -5.86 16.13
N ALA A 428 29.61 -5.54 15.25
CA ALA A 428 30.06 -4.17 15.03
C ALA A 428 28.91 -3.32 14.41
N ALA A 429 28.18 -3.84 13.42
CA ALA A 429 27.07 -3.14 12.79
C ALA A 429 25.92 -2.88 13.79
N ILE A 430 25.62 -3.84 14.67
CA ILE A 430 24.61 -3.68 15.73
C ILE A 430 25.06 -2.65 16.76
N GLY A 431 26.33 -2.68 17.19
CA GLY A 431 26.88 -1.68 18.12
C GLY A 431 26.84 -0.27 17.58
N ASP A 432 27.17 -0.11 16.30
CA ASP A 432 27.13 1.20 15.62
C ASP A 432 25.67 1.68 15.46
N ALA A 433 24.74 0.81 15.06
CA ALA A 433 23.32 1.14 14.97
C ALA A 433 22.77 1.60 16.33
N GLU A 434 23.04 0.86 17.40
CA GLU A 434 22.65 1.22 18.76
C GLU A 434 23.17 2.59 19.19
N SER A 435 24.47 2.81 18.98
CA SER A 435 25.14 4.08 19.33
C SER A 435 24.57 5.26 18.57
N GLU A 436 24.37 5.12 17.26
CA GLU A 436 23.83 6.16 16.40
C GLU A 436 22.36 6.46 16.72
N LEU A 437 21.54 5.43 16.95
CA LEU A 437 20.14 5.60 17.38
C LEU A 437 20.05 6.35 18.72
N LYS A 438 20.87 5.99 19.71
CA LYS A 438 20.93 6.70 21.00
C LYS A 438 21.30 8.17 20.83
N SER A 439 22.31 8.45 20.02
CA SER A 439 22.78 9.82 19.83
C SER A 439 21.80 10.69 19.03
N THR A 440 21.07 10.08 18.08
CA THR A 440 20.19 10.82 17.17
C THR A 440 18.79 10.97 17.72
N LEU A 441 18.21 9.91 18.27
CA LEU A 441 16.80 9.89 18.72
C LEU A 441 16.63 10.10 20.22
N GLY A 442 17.69 9.90 21.02
CA GLY A 442 17.66 10.16 22.44
C GLY A 442 16.56 9.38 23.18
N ASP A 443 15.63 10.10 23.79
CA ASP A 443 14.51 9.56 24.57
C ASP A 443 13.30 9.10 23.70
N LYS A 444 13.35 9.33 22.38
CA LYS A 444 12.32 8.89 21.42
C LYS A 444 12.46 7.41 21.02
N ILE A 445 13.52 6.75 21.44
CA ILE A 445 13.78 5.34 21.16
C ILE A 445 13.89 4.51 22.44
N VAL A 446 13.32 3.32 22.43
CA VAL A 446 13.52 2.26 23.42
C VAL A 446 14.57 1.29 22.87
N ILE A 447 15.64 1.06 23.63
CA ILE A 447 16.66 0.06 23.33
C ILE A 447 16.60 -1.04 24.36
N ARG A 448 16.46 -2.29 23.93
CA ARG A 448 16.35 -3.46 24.78
C ARG A 448 17.05 -4.69 24.20
#